data_7a2d8ba4badf82716048bac6adbefa56
#
_entry.id   7a2d8ba4badf82716048bac6adbefa56
#
_cell.length_a   1.000
_cell.length_b   1.000
_cell.length_c   1.000
_cell.angle_alpha   90.00
_cell.angle_beta   90.00
_cell.angle_gamma   90.00
#
_symmetry.space_group_name_H-M   'P 1'
#
loop_
_entity.id
_entity.type
_entity.pdbx_description
1 polymer ?
#
loop_
_entity_poly.entity_id
_entity_poly.type
_entity_poly.pdbx_seq_one_letter_code
_entity_poly.pdbx_strand_id
1 'polypeptide(L)'
;MGLTDDMLKKLKEFAEALGLPMSAIATRPYYLEVPDGNYYDIFDVTSRVEEAVSRLPSLYSVGLYLGYIDKEGFHPGLPLAQRLASKCFVSTDCTVLDEYGAKVFLYGKEVTEEHIVKFKEGVSVVLDTSLEPLGWGFGSYIRLKSRRVTRVEPVKDLGWYLRRGG
;
A
#
# COMPACT_ATOMS: atom_id res chain seq x y z
N MET A 1 -11.59 -14.96 -8.85
CA MET A 1 -10.74 -16.13 -9.11
C MET A 1 -9.49 -16.08 -8.25
N GLY A 2 -9.03 -17.27 -7.84
CA GLY A 2 -7.79 -17.39 -7.08
C GLY A 2 -6.59 -16.93 -7.88
N LEU A 3 -5.58 -16.38 -7.21
CA LEU A 3 -4.40 -15.82 -7.87
C LEU A 3 -3.60 -16.87 -8.63
N THR A 4 -3.01 -16.48 -9.74
CA THR A 4 -2.03 -17.30 -10.45
C THR A 4 -0.71 -17.36 -9.66
N ASP A 5 0.17 -18.30 -10.02
CA ASP A 5 1.47 -18.45 -9.35
C ASP A 5 2.32 -17.16 -9.49
N ASP A 6 2.29 -16.51 -10.65
CA ASP A 6 2.99 -15.25 -10.88
C ASP A 6 2.46 -14.12 -9.98
N MET A 7 1.13 -14.02 -9.86
CA MET A 7 0.50 -13.03 -8.97
C MET A 7 0.85 -13.29 -7.50
N LEU A 8 0.81 -14.55 -7.07
CA LEU A 8 1.20 -14.93 -5.71
C LEU A 8 2.65 -14.59 -5.42
N LYS A 9 3.54 -14.82 -6.39
CA LYS A 9 4.95 -14.44 -6.28
C LYS A 9 5.12 -12.94 -6.06
N LYS A 10 4.46 -12.11 -6.87
CA LYS A 10 4.52 -10.65 -6.75
C LYS A 10 3.99 -10.15 -5.42
N LEU A 11 2.89 -10.72 -4.95
CA LEU A 11 2.31 -10.37 -3.66
C LEU A 11 3.22 -10.80 -2.50
N LYS A 12 3.84 -11.96 -2.62
CA LYS A 12 4.80 -12.46 -1.63
C LYS A 12 6.06 -11.60 -1.57
N GLU A 13 6.58 -11.17 -2.71
CA GLU A 13 7.73 -10.24 -2.77
C GLU A 13 7.42 -8.94 -2.03
N PHE A 14 6.22 -8.43 -2.19
CA PHE A 14 5.76 -7.23 -1.47
C PHE A 14 5.69 -7.48 0.05
N ALA A 15 5.12 -8.60 0.48
CA ALA A 15 5.06 -8.96 1.91
C ALA A 15 6.47 -9.08 2.51
N GLU A 16 7.39 -9.69 1.79
CA GLU A 16 8.80 -9.83 2.19
C GLU A 16 9.48 -8.46 2.34
N ALA A 17 9.20 -7.51 1.43
CA ALA A 17 9.73 -6.15 1.52
C ALA A 17 9.27 -5.43 2.79
N LEU A 18 8.09 -5.78 3.31
CA LEU A 18 7.57 -5.25 4.58
C LEU A 18 8.04 -6.06 5.80
N GLY A 19 8.70 -7.21 5.59
CA GLY A 19 9.06 -8.13 6.67
C GLY A 19 7.85 -8.82 7.28
N LEU A 20 6.77 -8.97 6.54
CA LEU A 20 5.51 -9.56 7.00
C LEU A 20 5.25 -10.91 6.32
N PRO A 21 4.56 -11.84 7.01
CA PRO A 21 4.08 -13.04 6.35
C PRO A 21 2.95 -12.69 5.38
N MET A 22 2.78 -13.51 4.35
CA MET A 22 1.71 -13.35 3.37
C MET A 22 0.32 -13.27 4.02
N SER A 23 0.09 -14.00 5.11
CA SER A 23 -1.16 -13.99 5.86
C SER A 23 -1.53 -12.65 6.48
N ALA A 24 -0.54 -11.77 6.71
CA ALA A 24 -0.80 -10.40 7.17
C ALA A 24 -1.36 -9.53 6.06
N ILE A 25 -1.02 -9.83 4.81
CA ILE A 25 -1.51 -9.11 3.63
C ILE A 25 -2.91 -9.61 3.25
N ALA A 26 -3.05 -10.92 3.06
CA ALA A 26 -4.30 -11.52 2.64
C ALA A 26 -4.40 -12.98 3.10
N THR A 27 -5.61 -13.41 3.41
CA THR A 27 -5.90 -14.81 3.74
C THR A 27 -6.53 -15.55 2.56
N ARG A 28 -7.36 -14.89 1.78
CA ARG A 28 -8.02 -15.44 0.59
C ARG A 28 -7.95 -14.44 -0.56
N PRO A 29 -6.77 -14.26 -1.17
CA PRO A 29 -6.63 -13.29 -2.24
C PRO A 29 -7.30 -13.77 -3.53
N TYR A 30 -8.02 -12.85 -4.16
CA TYR A 30 -8.70 -13.03 -5.44
C TYR A 30 -8.33 -11.90 -6.37
N TYR A 31 -8.34 -12.16 -7.68
CA TYR A 31 -8.17 -11.11 -8.66
C TYR A 31 -9.42 -10.90 -9.50
N LEU A 32 -9.62 -9.67 -9.94
CA LEU A 32 -10.59 -9.31 -10.97
C LEU A 32 -9.84 -8.60 -12.09
N GLU A 33 -10.13 -9.04 -13.33
CA GLU A 33 -9.59 -8.40 -14.51
C GLU A 33 -10.29 -7.06 -14.72
N VAL A 34 -9.51 -6.01 -14.96
CA VAL A 34 -10.07 -4.69 -15.26
C VAL A 34 -10.28 -4.59 -16.76
N PRO A 35 -11.53 -4.40 -17.23
CA PRO A 35 -11.81 -4.25 -18.66
C PRO A 35 -10.98 -3.14 -19.27
N ASP A 36 -10.33 -3.42 -20.41
CA ASP A 36 -9.44 -2.50 -21.11
C ASP A 36 -8.23 -2.00 -20.30
N GLY A 37 -7.98 -2.61 -19.13
CA GLY A 37 -6.83 -2.35 -18.28
C GLY A 37 -5.73 -3.39 -18.52
N ASN A 38 -4.49 -2.96 -18.33
CA ASN A 38 -3.32 -3.86 -18.36
C ASN A 38 -2.92 -4.30 -16.94
N TYR A 39 -3.91 -4.45 -16.06
CA TYR A 39 -3.70 -4.78 -14.67
C TYR A 39 -4.89 -5.54 -14.09
N TYR A 40 -4.66 -6.14 -12.92
CA TYR A 40 -5.65 -6.94 -12.20
C TYR A 40 -5.82 -6.38 -10.80
N ASP A 41 -7.06 -6.08 -10.41
CA ASP A 41 -7.37 -5.69 -9.05
C ASP A 41 -7.32 -6.90 -8.12
N ILE A 42 -6.72 -6.71 -6.95
CA ILE A 42 -6.52 -7.77 -5.96
C ILE A 42 -7.36 -7.47 -4.72
N PHE A 43 -8.09 -8.47 -4.28
CA PHE A 43 -8.99 -8.40 -3.12
C PHE A 43 -8.69 -9.53 -2.15
N ASP A 44 -8.96 -9.29 -0.88
CA ASP A 44 -9.03 -10.33 0.14
C ASP A 44 -10.50 -10.61 0.45
N VAL A 45 -10.95 -11.84 0.26
CA VAL A 45 -12.36 -12.21 0.38
C VAL A 45 -12.61 -13.11 1.59
N THR A 46 -13.81 -12.99 2.17
CA THR A 46 -14.27 -13.95 3.18
C THR A 46 -14.85 -15.18 2.51
N SER A 47 -14.97 -16.30 3.25
CA SER A 47 -15.58 -17.52 2.74
C SER A 47 -17.02 -17.33 2.24
N ARG A 48 -17.79 -16.46 2.90
CA ARG A 48 -19.15 -16.13 2.48
C ARG A 48 -19.18 -15.38 1.15
N VAL A 49 -18.25 -14.46 0.98
CA VAL A 49 -18.13 -13.69 -0.27
C VAL A 49 -17.67 -14.62 -1.40
N GLU A 50 -16.77 -15.55 -1.13
CA GLU A 50 -16.28 -16.53 -2.10
C GLU A 50 -17.44 -17.37 -2.67
N GLU A 51 -18.36 -17.86 -1.84
CA GLU A 51 -19.56 -18.57 -2.29
C GLU A 51 -20.46 -17.71 -3.17
N ALA A 52 -20.63 -16.43 -2.82
CA ALA A 52 -21.45 -15.50 -3.58
C ALA A 52 -20.84 -15.17 -4.95
N VAL A 53 -19.52 -15.01 -5.01
CA VAL A 53 -18.76 -14.70 -6.26
C VAL A 53 -19.02 -15.71 -7.36
N SER A 54 -19.08 -16.98 -7.01
CA SER A 54 -19.32 -18.07 -7.98
C SER A 54 -20.71 -17.99 -8.66
N ARG A 55 -21.64 -17.23 -8.09
CA ARG A 55 -23.01 -17.10 -8.55
C ARG A 55 -23.32 -15.82 -9.31
N LEU A 56 -22.37 -14.87 -9.34
CA LEU A 56 -22.57 -13.55 -9.96
C LEU A 56 -21.91 -13.48 -11.34
N PRO A 57 -22.62 -12.99 -12.37
CA PRO A 57 -22.10 -12.98 -13.74
C PRO A 57 -21.03 -11.92 -13.98
N SER A 58 -21.02 -10.84 -13.22
CA SER A 58 -19.98 -9.81 -13.30
C SER A 58 -19.80 -9.13 -11.95
N LEU A 59 -18.53 -8.79 -11.63
CA LEU A 59 -18.17 -8.13 -10.39
C LEU A 59 -17.19 -7.00 -10.67
N TYR A 60 -17.41 -5.87 -10.02
CA TYR A 60 -16.49 -4.73 -10.04
C TYR A 60 -15.64 -4.67 -8.77
N SER A 61 -16.10 -5.32 -7.70
CA SER A 61 -15.45 -5.32 -6.41
C SER A 61 -15.86 -6.56 -5.61
N VAL A 62 -14.94 -7.11 -4.83
CA VAL A 62 -15.22 -8.27 -3.97
C VAL A 62 -14.31 -8.23 -2.74
N GLY A 63 -14.91 -8.14 -1.54
CA GLY A 63 -14.14 -8.10 -0.29
C GLY A 63 -13.34 -6.82 -0.08
N LEU A 64 -12.18 -6.94 0.58
CA LEU A 64 -11.30 -5.81 0.84
C LEU A 64 -10.30 -5.61 -0.30
N TYR A 65 -10.31 -4.42 -0.87
CA TYR A 65 -9.35 -4.05 -1.93
C TYR A 65 -7.93 -3.95 -1.34
N LEU A 66 -7.01 -4.69 -1.92
CA LEU A 66 -5.61 -4.70 -1.48
C LEU A 66 -4.71 -3.81 -2.34
N GLY A 67 -5.02 -3.69 -3.61
CA GLY A 67 -4.20 -3.01 -4.60
C GLY A 67 -4.35 -3.67 -5.96
N TYR A 68 -3.40 -3.45 -6.85
CA TYR A 68 -3.44 -4.06 -8.18
C TYR A 68 -2.09 -4.64 -8.57
N ILE A 69 -2.11 -5.59 -9.50
CA ILE A 69 -0.91 -6.20 -10.08
C ILE A 69 -0.85 -5.87 -11.57
N ASP A 70 0.29 -5.41 -12.02
CA ASP A 70 0.63 -5.25 -13.43
C ASP A 70 1.94 -5.97 -13.75
N LYS A 71 2.54 -5.69 -14.90
CA LYS A 71 3.82 -6.28 -15.30
C LYS A 71 4.99 -5.91 -14.39
N GLU A 72 4.90 -4.79 -13.68
CA GLU A 72 5.97 -4.29 -12.80
C GLU A 72 5.91 -4.90 -11.39
N GLY A 73 4.74 -5.37 -10.96
CA GLY A 73 4.57 -5.98 -9.66
C GLY A 73 3.26 -5.64 -8.98
N PHE A 74 3.23 -5.76 -7.65
CA PHE A 74 2.08 -5.40 -6.84
C PHE A 74 2.17 -3.95 -6.38
N HIS A 75 1.08 -3.22 -6.57
CA HIS A 75 0.92 -1.82 -6.16
C HIS A 75 -0.13 -1.75 -5.05
N PRO A 76 0.27 -1.41 -3.81
CA PRO A 76 -0.64 -1.44 -2.67
C PRO A 76 -1.67 -0.31 -2.71
N GLY A 77 -2.88 -0.62 -2.22
CA GLY A 77 -3.96 0.35 -2.06
C GLY A 77 -4.09 0.87 -0.64
N LEU A 78 -4.88 1.92 -0.46
CA LEU A 78 -5.10 2.54 0.86
C LEU A 78 -5.76 1.60 1.88
N PRO A 79 -6.76 0.76 1.51
CA PRO A 79 -7.35 -0.15 2.49
C PRO A 79 -6.34 -1.12 3.09
N LEU A 80 -5.32 -1.53 2.33
CA LEU A 80 -4.24 -2.36 2.86
C LEU A 80 -3.38 -1.58 3.85
N ALA A 81 -3.07 -0.31 3.59
CA ALA A 81 -2.35 0.52 4.55
C ALA A 81 -3.12 0.65 5.87
N GLN A 82 -4.43 0.83 5.80
CA GLN A 82 -5.30 0.89 6.97
C GLN A 82 -5.31 -0.44 7.75
N ARG A 83 -5.36 -1.57 7.05
CA ARG A 83 -5.27 -2.90 7.67
C ARG A 83 -3.94 -3.09 8.40
N LEU A 84 -2.85 -2.65 7.80
CA LEU A 84 -1.50 -2.87 8.34
C LEU A 84 -1.05 -1.82 9.36
N ALA A 85 -1.79 -0.74 9.54
CA ALA A 85 -1.43 0.32 10.50
C ALA A 85 -1.23 -0.22 11.91
N SER A 86 -2.04 -1.19 12.35
CA SER A 86 -1.91 -1.84 13.66
C SER A 86 -0.66 -2.71 13.79
N LYS A 87 -0.02 -3.06 12.68
CA LYS A 87 1.24 -3.83 12.65
C LYS A 87 2.47 -2.94 12.73
N CYS A 88 2.31 -1.64 12.57
CA CYS A 88 3.41 -0.68 12.62
C CYS A 88 4.08 -0.71 14.00
N PHE A 89 5.41 -0.84 14.01
CA PHE A 89 6.27 -0.93 15.19
C PHE A 89 6.04 -2.17 16.06
N VAL A 90 5.22 -3.10 15.61
CA VAL A 90 5.00 -4.41 16.23
C VAL A 90 5.62 -5.50 15.35
N SER A 91 5.24 -5.56 14.09
CA SER A 91 5.68 -6.59 13.14
C SER A 91 6.37 -6.02 11.91
N THR A 92 6.20 -4.74 11.62
CA THR A 92 6.83 -4.06 10.49
C THR A 92 7.23 -2.64 10.90
N ASP A 93 8.25 -2.11 10.24
CA ASP A 93 8.64 -0.71 10.40
C ASP A 93 7.80 0.17 9.49
N CYS A 94 7.40 1.32 10.00
CA CYS A 94 6.60 2.30 9.29
C CYS A 94 7.26 3.67 9.35
N THR A 95 6.86 4.55 8.44
CA THR A 95 7.32 5.94 8.41
C THR A 95 6.32 6.81 9.16
N VAL A 96 6.80 7.73 9.98
CA VAL A 96 5.96 8.71 10.68
C VAL A 96 6.39 10.11 10.26
N LEU A 97 5.43 10.93 9.89
CA LEU A 97 5.63 12.32 9.48
C LEU A 97 5.03 13.26 10.52
N ASP A 98 5.64 14.45 10.67
CA ASP A 98 5.05 15.50 11.47
C ASP A 98 3.82 16.12 10.77
N GLU A 99 3.17 17.08 11.40
CA GLU A 99 1.96 17.69 10.86
C GLU A 99 2.18 18.34 9.49
N TYR A 100 3.29 19.04 9.31
CA TYR A 100 3.62 19.67 8.03
C TYR A 100 3.97 18.61 6.98
N GLY A 101 4.77 17.62 7.35
CA GLY A 101 5.12 16.50 6.45
C GLY A 101 3.90 15.73 6.00
N ALA A 102 2.93 15.51 6.88
CA ALA A 102 1.67 14.87 6.54
C ALA A 102 0.89 15.65 5.48
N LYS A 103 0.82 16.97 5.61
CA LYS A 103 0.18 17.84 4.60
C LYS A 103 0.87 17.75 3.25
N VAL A 104 2.20 17.84 3.24
CA VAL A 104 3.01 17.74 2.01
C VAL A 104 2.78 16.38 1.33
N PHE A 105 2.79 15.31 2.12
CA PHE A 105 2.53 13.95 1.64
C PHE A 105 1.13 13.81 1.01
N LEU A 106 0.11 14.35 1.65
CA LEU A 106 -1.27 14.30 1.15
C LEU A 106 -1.45 15.12 -0.13
N TYR A 107 -0.60 16.13 -0.37
CA TYR A 107 -0.57 16.84 -1.65
C TYR A 107 0.20 16.09 -2.75
N GLY A 108 0.73 14.91 -2.43
CA GLY A 108 1.45 14.08 -3.40
C GLY A 108 2.88 14.52 -3.65
N LYS A 109 3.48 15.26 -2.72
CA LYS A 109 4.84 15.76 -2.83
C LYS A 109 5.79 14.99 -1.91
N GLU A 110 7.07 14.96 -2.26
CA GLU A 110 8.07 14.35 -1.40
C GLU A 110 8.22 15.11 -0.09
N VAL A 111 8.51 14.37 0.96
CA VAL A 111 8.73 14.90 2.31
C VAL A 111 10.21 14.83 2.62
N THR A 112 10.77 15.96 3.06
CA THR A 112 12.17 16.07 3.39
C THR A 112 12.45 15.76 4.85
N GLU A 113 13.71 15.47 5.17
CA GLU A 113 14.17 14.92 6.45
C GLU A 113 13.65 15.64 7.68
N GLU A 114 13.56 16.99 7.65
CA GLU A 114 13.13 17.78 8.80
C GLU A 114 11.68 17.53 9.22
N HIS A 115 10.87 16.91 8.37
CA HIS A 115 9.46 16.59 8.64
C HIS A 115 9.21 15.09 8.80
N ILE A 116 10.29 14.30 8.86
CA ILE A 116 10.23 12.85 9.07
C ILE A 116 10.57 12.56 10.53
N VAL A 117 9.57 12.12 11.29
CA VAL A 117 9.74 11.77 12.71
C VAL A 117 10.39 10.41 12.86
N LYS A 118 9.96 9.44 12.03
CA LYS A 118 10.54 8.12 11.97
C LYS A 118 10.62 7.68 10.53
N PHE A 119 11.79 7.21 10.12
CA PHE A 119 12.10 6.85 8.74
C PHE A 119 12.23 5.35 8.57
N LYS A 120 11.68 4.83 7.48
CA LYS A 120 11.97 3.49 6.99
C LYS A 120 12.42 3.56 5.53
N GLU A 121 13.55 2.94 5.22
CA GLU A 121 14.03 2.79 3.84
C GLU A 121 13.15 1.81 3.06
N GLY A 122 12.84 2.13 1.81
CA GLY A 122 11.98 1.32 0.96
C GLY A 122 10.49 1.60 1.19
N VAL A 123 9.65 0.69 0.72
CA VAL A 123 8.20 0.82 0.85
C VAL A 123 7.76 0.65 2.30
N SER A 124 6.85 1.51 2.76
CA SER A 124 6.25 1.39 4.09
C SER A 124 4.89 2.07 4.13
N VAL A 125 4.11 1.68 5.13
CA VAL A 125 2.93 2.46 5.52
C VAL A 125 3.41 3.78 6.12
N VAL A 126 2.80 4.87 5.71
CA VAL A 126 3.11 6.22 6.20
C VAL A 126 2.00 6.67 7.14
N LEU A 127 2.40 7.08 8.34
CA LEU A 127 1.51 7.51 9.42
C LEU A 127 1.76 8.98 9.77
N ASP A 128 0.75 9.63 10.34
CA ASP A 128 0.95 10.90 11.04
C ASP A 128 1.37 10.65 12.51
N THR A 129 1.54 11.70 13.29
CA THR A 129 1.95 11.60 14.69
C THR A 129 0.87 11.00 15.62
N SER A 130 -0.38 10.94 15.16
CA SER A 130 -1.47 10.22 15.82
C SER A 130 -1.52 8.74 15.41
N LEU A 131 -0.56 8.30 14.60
CA LEU A 131 -0.46 6.94 14.04
C LEU A 131 -1.62 6.58 13.10
N GLU A 132 -2.27 7.59 12.53
CA GLU A 132 -3.28 7.39 11.48
C GLU A 132 -2.61 7.17 10.14
N PRO A 133 -3.05 6.17 9.34
CA PRO A 133 -2.44 5.89 8.05
C PRO A 133 -2.80 6.97 7.01
N LEU A 134 -1.75 7.49 6.37
CA LEU A 134 -1.85 8.47 5.30
C LEU A 134 -1.79 7.81 3.91
N GLY A 135 -1.13 6.66 3.81
CA GLY A 135 -0.95 5.93 2.57
C GLY A 135 0.34 5.15 2.54
N TRP A 136 0.87 4.95 1.34
CA TRP A 136 2.12 4.24 1.10
C TRP A 136 3.19 5.21 0.65
N GLY A 137 4.38 5.06 1.19
CA GLY A 137 5.52 5.87 0.82
C GLY A 137 6.74 5.02 0.49
N PHE A 138 7.68 5.62 -0.21
CA PHE A 138 8.98 5.04 -0.51
C PHE A 138 10.07 5.93 0.09
N GLY A 139 10.75 5.39 1.08
CA GLY A 139 11.85 6.06 1.78
C GLY A 139 13.18 5.83 1.07
N SER A 140 13.95 6.88 0.86
CA SER A 140 15.27 6.81 0.27
C SER A 140 16.23 7.79 0.92
N TYR A 141 17.52 7.51 0.76
CA TYR A 141 18.59 8.43 1.11
C TYR A 141 19.00 9.19 -0.13
N ILE A 142 19.13 10.51 0.00
CA ILE A 142 19.71 11.35 -1.05
C ILE A 142 20.96 12.03 -0.54
N ARG A 143 21.90 12.30 -1.44
CA ARG A 143 23.14 12.98 -1.07
C ARG A 143 23.03 14.47 -1.43
N LEU A 144 23.10 15.31 -0.39
CA LEU A 144 23.17 16.76 -0.55
C LEU A 144 24.56 17.25 -0.11
N LYS A 145 25.33 17.74 -1.06
CA LYS A 145 26.72 18.18 -0.81
C LYS A 145 27.53 17.02 -0.19
N SER A 146 27.95 17.15 1.07
CA SER A 146 28.73 16.12 1.78
C SER A 146 27.89 15.29 2.76
N ARG A 147 26.55 15.49 2.80
CA ARG A 147 25.67 14.86 3.78
C ARG A 147 24.60 13.99 3.10
N ARG A 148 24.33 12.83 3.68
CA ARG A 148 23.19 11.99 3.33
C ARG A 148 21.98 12.45 4.13
N VAL A 149 20.86 12.62 3.44
CA VAL A 149 19.59 12.98 4.08
C VAL A 149 18.51 12.00 3.64
N THR A 150 17.47 11.85 4.45
CA THR A 150 16.34 11.02 4.15
C THR A 150 15.25 11.81 3.43
N ARG A 151 14.48 11.11 2.60
CA ARG A 151 13.26 11.65 2.01
C ARG A 151 12.23 10.53 1.85
N VAL A 152 10.96 10.89 1.80
CA VAL A 152 9.85 9.98 1.55
C VAL A 152 9.03 10.49 0.38
N GLU A 153 8.82 9.64 -0.62
CA GLU A 153 7.96 9.94 -1.77
C GLU A 153 6.63 9.20 -1.63
N PRO A 154 5.49 9.86 -1.89
CA PRO A 154 4.20 9.17 -1.87
C PRO A 154 4.12 8.15 -3.00
N VAL A 155 3.78 6.92 -2.66
CA VAL A 155 3.41 5.88 -3.64
C VAL A 155 1.89 5.88 -3.80
N LYS A 156 1.19 5.84 -2.67
CA LYS A 156 -0.27 5.93 -2.62
C LYS A 156 -0.64 6.66 -1.33
N ASP A 157 -1.37 7.75 -1.44
CA ASP A 157 -1.75 8.60 -0.31
C ASP A 157 -3.25 8.95 -0.34
N LEU A 158 -3.80 9.37 0.79
CA LEU A 158 -5.20 9.79 0.88
C LEU A 158 -5.48 11.04 0.06
N GLY A 159 -4.52 11.95 -0.06
CA GLY A 159 -4.62 13.17 -0.85
C GLY A 159 -4.81 12.89 -2.34
N TRP A 160 -4.35 11.75 -2.84
CA TRP A 160 -4.57 11.35 -4.22
C TRP A 160 -6.06 11.33 -4.58
N TYR A 161 -6.89 10.78 -3.69
CA TYR A 161 -8.33 10.75 -3.89
C TYR A 161 -8.93 12.15 -3.84
N LEU A 162 -8.48 12.98 -2.93
CA LEU A 162 -8.96 14.36 -2.80
C LEU A 162 -8.61 15.21 -4.04
N ARG A 163 -7.39 15.04 -4.56
CA ARG A 163 -6.94 15.76 -5.78
C ARG A 163 -7.71 15.33 -7.03
N ARG A 164 -8.23 14.11 -7.05
CA ARG A 164 -8.96 13.55 -8.20
C ARG A 164 -10.47 13.66 -8.08
N GLY A 165 -10.97 14.27 -7.03
CA GLY A 165 -12.40 14.47 -6.82
C GLY A 165 -13.15 13.23 -6.32
N GLY A 166 -12.46 12.36 -5.62
CA GLY A 166 -13.07 11.18 -5.00
C GLY A 166 -12.59 9.88 -5.54
#